data_b6995b3d91115da4ab48a71c72882648
#
_entry.id   b6995b3d91115da4ab48a71c72882648
#
_cell.length_a   1.000
_cell.length_b   1.000
_cell.length_c   1.000
_cell.angle_alpha   90.00
_cell.angle_beta   90.00
_cell.angle_gamma   90.00
#
_symmetry.space_group_name_H-M   'P 1'
#
loop_
_entity.id
_entity.type
_entity.pdbx_description
1 polymer ?
#
loop_
_entity_poly.entity_id
_entity_poly.type
_entity_poly.pdbx_seq_one_letter_code
_entity_poly.pdbx_strand_id
1 'polypeptide(L)'
;MEFEYRKVEPNHRDFQSLIAELNLSLRQITNDTGESSFVSDAFEPSKDGCIVMYLNDSAVACGVFRYHESEVCELKRMYSNKAGAGSYLLKQLECFAIEKGYRKAILSTRRVNSKAVTFYCRHSYSESSAYGKYVGVDRSICFSKTLVI
;
A
#
# COMPACT_ATOMS: atom_id res chain seq x y z
N MET A 1 18.23 -7.41 -12.94
CA MET A 1 16.77 -7.45 -12.92
C MET A 1 16.25 -6.02 -12.90
N GLU A 2 15.50 -5.63 -13.91
CA GLU A 2 14.99 -4.27 -13.98
C GLU A 2 13.49 -4.26 -13.76
N PHE A 3 13.06 -3.52 -12.73
CA PHE A 3 11.65 -3.26 -12.51
C PHE A 3 11.27 -1.97 -13.21
N GLU A 4 10.07 -1.97 -13.78
CA GLU A 4 9.47 -0.77 -14.35
C GLU A 4 8.16 -0.51 -13.61
N TYR A 5 7.72 0.74 -13.59
CA TYR A 5 6.45 1.06 -12.93
C TYR A 5 5.59 1.95 -13.80
N ARG A 6 4.28 1.86 -13.59
CA ARG A 6 3.30 2.72 -14.25
C ARG A 6 2.34 3.27 -13.20
N LYS A 7 2.03 4.54 -13.34
CA LYS A 7 0.99 5.19 -12.58
C LYS A 7 -0.33 4.87 -13.29
N VAL A 8 -1.26 4.27 -12.58
CA VAL A 8 -2.53 3.80 -13.14
C VAL A 8 -3.67 4.21 -12.22
N GLU A 9 -4.90 3.94 -12.65
CA GLU A 9 -6.07 4.07 -11.78
C GLU A 9 -6.51 2.67 -11.32
N PRO A 10 -7.27 2.58 -10.20
CA PRO A 10 -7.65 1.28 -9.65
C PRO A 10 -8.48 0.37 -10.55
N ASN A 11 -9.08 0.91 -11.62
CA ASN A 11 -9.81 0.09 -12.59
C ASN A 11 -8.88 -0.57 -13.62
N HIS A 12 -7.58 -0.30 -13.57
CA HIS A 12 -6.61 -0.88 -14.49
C HIS A 12 -6.58 -2.40 -14.34
N ARG A 13 -6.56 -3.11 -15.48
CA ARG A 13 -6.63 -4.58 -15.52
C ARG A 13 -5.55 -5.25 -14.69
N ASP A 14 -4.30 -4.80 -14.80
CA ASP A 14 -3.18 -5.42 -14.09
C ASP A 14 -3.28 -5.18 -12.58
N PHE A 15 -3.76 -4.00 -12.18
CA PHE A 15 -4.01 -3.72 -10.78
C PHE A 15 -5.07 -4.67 -10.23
N GLN A 16 -6.18 -4.85 -10.95
CA GLN A 16 -7.26 -5.74 -10.53
C GLN A 16 -6.80 -7.20 -10.40
N SER A 17 -5.94 -7.66 -11.32
CA SER A 17 -5.38 -9.00 -11.25
C SER A 17 -4.54 -9.21 -10.00
N LEU A 18 -3.69 -8.22 -9.68
CA LEU A 18 -2.85 -8.28 -8.47
C LEU A 18 -3.70 -8.21 -7.19
N ILE A 19 -4.78 -7.42 -7.21
CA ILE A 19 -5.68 -7.35 -6.06
C ILE A 19 -6.37 -8.69 -5.81
N ALA A 20 -6.72 -9.42 -6.87
CA ALA A 20 -7.28 -10.77 -6.72
C ALA A 20 -6.28 -11.70 -6.01
N GLU A 21 -4.99 -11.62 -6.36
CA GLU A 21 -3.94 -12.38 -5.68
C GLU A 21 -3.80 -11.96 -4.22
N LEU A 22 -3.83 -10.64 -3.96
CA LEU A 22 -3.74 -10.10 -2.60
C LEU A 22 -4.89 -10.62 -1.74
N ASN A 23 -6.11 -10.59 -2.27
CA ASN A 23 -7.28 -11.05 -1.53
C ASN A 23 -7.16 -12.52 -1.12
N LEU A 24 -6.63 -13.37 -2.02
CA LEU A 24 -6.39 -14.78 -1.69
C LEU A 24 -5.35 -14.91 -0.57
N SER A 25 -4.26 -14.17 -0.67
CA SER A 25 -3.19 -14.19 0.33
C SER A 25 -3.71 -13.72 1.71
N LEU A 26 -4.45 -12.62 1.75
CA LEU A 26 -5.01 -12.09 3.00
C LEU A 26 -6.01 -13.05 3.62
N ARG A 27 -6.83 -13.70 2.80
CA ARG A 27 -7.80 -14.69 3.31
C ARG A 27 -7.10 -15.85 4.00
N GLN A 28 -5.96 -16.28 3.49
CA GLN A 28 -5.16 -17.34 4.10
C GLN A 28 -4.51 -16.88 5.41
N ILE A 29 -4.10 -15.62 5.51
CA ILE A 29 -3.40 -15.08 6.68
C ILE A 29 -4.37 -14.65 7.78
N THR A 30 -5.45 -13.94 7.41
CA THR A 30 -6.32 -13.23 8.34
C THR A 30 -7.76 -13.68 8.32
N ASN A 31 -8.15 -14.54 7.39
CA ASN A 31 -9.52 -14.92 7.11
C ASN A 31 -10.39 -13.72 6.69
N ASP A 32 -9.78 -12.70 6.13
CA ASP A 32 -10.42 -11.46 5.67
C ASP A 32 -9.61 -10.97 4.48
N THR A 33 -10.24 -10.21 3.57
CA THR A 33 -9.56 -9.70 2.37
C THR A 33 -9.17 -8.24 2.48
N GLY A 34 -9.72 -7.50 3.46
CA GLY A 34 -9.50 -6.07 3.56
C GLY A 34 -10.26 -5.26 2.51
N GLU A 35 -11.14 -5.90 1.72
CA GLU A 35 -11.89 -5.21 0.66
C GLU A 35 -12.74 -4.08 1.21
N SER A 36 -13.27 -4.24 2.43
CA SER A 36 -14.11 -3.22 3.07
C SER A 36 -13.34 -1.93 3.40
N SER A 37 -12.01 -1.98 3.39
CA SER A 37 -11.19 -0.81 3.70
C SER A 37 -10.73 -0.04 2.47
N PHE A 38 -11.14 -0.46 1.27
CA PHE A 38 -10.79 0.23 0.03
C PHE A 38 -11.95 0.15 -0.97
N VAL A 39 -12.38 1.31 -1.45
CA VAL A 39 -13.43 1.43 -2.47
C VAL A 39 -12.85 2.14 -3.67
N SER A 40 -12.74 1.44 -4.82
CA SER A 40 -12.12 1.98 -6.03
C SER A 40 -12.80 3.25 -6.54
N ASP A 41 -14.13 3.33 -6.42
CA ASP A 41 -14.90 4.47 -6.90
C ASP A 41 -14.63 5.75 -6.11
N ALA A 42 -14.06 5.62 -4.92
CA ALA A 42 -13.70 6.76 -4.08
C ALA A 42 -12.31 7.32 -4.41
N PHE A 43 -11.62 6.74 -5.40
CA PHE A 43 -10.28 7.19 -5.80
C PHE A 43 -10.37 8.57 -6.46
N GLU A 44 -9.57 9.51 -5.94
CA GLU A 44 -9.51 10.88 -6.42
C GLU A 44 -8.14 11.16 -7.03
N PRO A 45 -8.02 11.20 -8.37
CA PRO A 45 -6.70 11.32 -9.02
C PRO A 45 -5.89 12.55 -8.62
N SER A 46 -6.53 13.61 -8.16
CA SER A 46 -5.80 14.81 -7.73
C SER A 46 -5.10 14.63 -6.39
N LYS A 47 -5.51 13.67 -5.58
CA LYS A 47 -5.01 13.44 -4.22
C LYS A 47 -4.43 12.07 -4.01
N ASP A 48 -4.90 11.09 -4.77
CA ASP A 48 -4.58 9.67 -4.59
C ASP A 48 -3.68 9.20 -5.72
N GLY A 49 -2.92 8.13 -5.46
CA GLY A 49 -2.08 7.55 -6.49
C GLY A 49 -2.08 6.04 -6.43
N CYS A 50 -1.94 5.42 -7.59
CA CYS A 50 -1.91 3.97 -7.73
C CYS A 50 -0.75 3.62 -8.68
N ILE A 51 0.04 2.61 -8.30
CA ILE A 51 1.17 2.16 -9.08
C ILE A 51 1.08 0.66 -9.30
N VAL A 52 1.41 0.22 -10.52
CA VAL A 52 1.67 -1.18 -10.83
C VAL A 52 3.12 -1.30 -11.24
N MET A 53 3.80 -2.29 -10.70
CA MET A 53 5.21 -2.59 -10.97
C MET A 53 5.30 -3.80 -11.89
N TYR A 54 6.20 -3.72 -12.86
CA TYR A 54 6.39 -4.77 -13.87
C TYR A 54 7.82 -5.29 -13.87
N LEU A 55 7.95 -6.58 -14.16
CA LEU A 55 9.23 -7.22 -14.43
C LEU A 55 9.05 -8.04 -15.71
N ASN A 56 9.80 -7.68 -16.77
CA ASN A 56 9.70 -8.36 -18.08
C ASN A 56 8.26 -8.43 -18.58
N ASP A 57 7.55 -7.30 -18.51
CA ASP A 57 6.15 -7.14 -18.94
C ASP A 57 5.12 -7.87 -18.09
N SER A 58 5.54 -8.52 -17.01
CA SER A 58 4.60 -9.15 -16.05
C SER A 58 4.37 -8.25 -14.87
N ALA A 59 3.10 -8.04 -14.50
CA ALA A 59 2.75 -7.27 -13.32
C ALA A 59 3.11 -8.07 -12.07
N VAL A 60 3.93 -7.51 -11.18
CA VAL A 60 4.48 -8.24 -10.03
C VAL A 60 4.23 -7.55 -8.69
N ALA A 61 3.76 -6.31 -8.69
CA ALA A 61 3.47 -5.60 -7.43
C ALA A 61 2.52 -4.43 -7.69
N CYS A 62 1.78 -4.04 -6.68
CA CYS A 62 0.90 -2.87 -6.76
C CYS A 62 0.71 -2.24 -5.39
N GLY A 63 0.26 -0.99 -5.40
CA GLY A 63 -0.06 -0.28 -4.19
C GLY A 63 -0.76 1.03 -4.49
N VAL A 64 -1.43 1.55 -3.48
CA VAL A 64 -2.21 2.79 -3.57
C VAL A 64 -1.87 3.66 -2.37
N PHE A 65 -1.81 4.97 -2.58
CA PHE A 65 -1.91 5.89 -1.46
C PHE A 65 -3.17 6.76 -1.65
N ARG A 66 -3.80 7.10 -0.54
CA ARG A 66 -5.00 7.91 -0.53
C ARG A 66 -4.86 9.06 0.46
N TYR A 67 -5.53 10.15 0.16
CA TYR A 67 -5.62 11.28 1.07
C TYR A 67 -6.20 10.82 2.41
N HIS A 68 -5.55 11.18 3.51
CA HIS A 68 -6.05 10.95 4.86
C HIS A 68 -6.38 12.28 5.53
N GLU A 69 -5.41 13.17 5.55
CA GLU A 69 -5.55 14.55 6.04
C GLU A 69 -4.45 15.40 5.44
N SER A 70 -4.43 16.69 5.72
CA SER A 70 -3.44 17.61 5.15
C SER A 70 -2.03 17.04 5.30
N GLU A 71 -1.33 16.89 4.18
CA GLU A 71 0.05 16.38 4.08
C GLU A 71 0.24 14.92 4.52
N VAL A 72 -0.84 14.19 4.83
CA VAL A 72 -0.77 12.79 5.26
C VAL A 72 -1.56 11.91 4.31
N CYS A 73 -0.89 10.89 3.76
CA CYS A 73 -1.56 9.88 2.93
C CYS A 73 -1.57 8.53 3.64
N GLU A 74 -2.51 7.68 3.24
CA GLU A 74 -2.62 6.33 3.76
C GLU A 74 -2.29 5.33 2.65
N LEU A 75 -1.35 4.41 2.93
CA LEU A 75 -1.02 3.34 2.00
C LEU A 75 -2.03 2.21 2.13
N LYS A 76 -2.49 1.68 1.01
CA LYS A 76 -3.48 0.61 0.94
C LYS A 76 -3.17 -0.35 -0.20
N ARG A 77 -3.66 -1.57 -0.09
CA ARG A 77 -3.62 -2.59 -1.15
C ARG A 77 -2.20 -2.84 -1.66
N MET A 78 -1.23 -2.83 -0.75
CA MET A 78 0.17 -3.13 -1.07
C MET A 78 0.34 -4.63 -1.25
N TYR A 79 0.87 -5.03 -2.40
CA TYR A 79 1.06 -6.44 -2.71
C TYR A 79 2.25 -6.64 -3.64
N SER A 80 2.96 -7.74 -3.46
CA SER A 80 4.01 -8.13 -4.38
C SER A 80 4.11 -9.66 -4.43
N ASN A 81 4.35 -10.20 -5.62
CA ASN A 81 4.52 -11.64 -5.81
C ASN A 81 5.92 -11.98 -6.32
N LYS A 82 6.86 -11.04 -6.23
CA LYS A 82 8.23 -11.22 -6.70
C LYS A 82 9.21 -10.61 -5.71
N ALA A 83 10.25 -11.34 -5.37
CA ALA A 83 11.27 -10.85 -4.43
C ALA A 83 11.87 -9.53 -4.93
N GLY A 84 11.96 -8.54 -4.05
CA GLY A 84 12.50 -7.21 -4.34
C GLY A 84 11.51 -6.24 -4.95
N ALA A 85 10.41 -6.72 -5.52
CA ALA A 85 9.43 -5.84 -6.17
C ALA A 85 8.72 -4.95 -5.16
N GLY A 86 8.41 -5.46 -3.98
CA GLY A 86 7.73 -4.69 -2.94
C GLY A 86 8.53 -3.48 -2.47
N SER A 87 9.84 -3.65 -2.27
CA SER A 87 10.73 -2.56 -1.85
C SER A 87 10.81 -1.47 -2.92
N TYR A 88 10.93 -1.88 -4.18
CA TYR A 88 11.00 -0.92 -5.29
C TYR A 88 9.66 -0.19 -5.44
N LEU A 89 8.55 -0.92 -5.34
CA LEU A 89 7.21 -0.34 -5.38
C LEU A 89 7.03 0.72 -4.28
N LEU A 90 7.39 0.37 -3.04
CA LEU A 90 7.21 1.29 -1.91
C LEU A 90 7.97 2.58 -2.14
N LYS A 91 9.22 2.50 -2.61
CA LYS A 91 10.03 3.67 -2.92
C LYS A 91 9.33 4.56 -3.97
N GLN A 92 8.84 3.97 -5.05
CA GLN A 92 8.18 4.72 -6.11
C GLN A 92 6.86 5.32 -5.62
N LEU A 93 6.12 4.59 -4.81
CA LEU A 93 4.86 5.08 -4.26
C LEU A 93 5.11 6.27 -3.31
N GLU A 94 6.15 6.19 -2.49
CA GLU A 94 6.54 7.30 -1.61
C GLU A 94 6.96 8.53 -2.41
N CYS A 95 7.74 8.35 -3.47
CA CYS A 95 8.13 9.45 -4.35
C CYS A 95 6.91 10.10 -5.01
N PHE A 96 5.97 9.29 -5.47
CA PHE A 96 4.74 9.79 -6.07
C PHE A 96 3.91 10.57 -5.05
N ALA A 97 3.83 10.08 -3.81
CA ALA A 97 3.12 10.80 -2.75
C ALA A 97 3.77 12.16 -2.45
N ILE A 98 5.11 12.20 -2.40
CA ILE A 98 5.84 13.46 -2.22
C ILE A 98 5.54 14.44 -3.35
N GLU A 99 5.49 13.97 -4.59
CA GLU A 99 5.13 14.80 -5.75
C GLU A 99 3.75 15.45 -5.58
N LYS A 100 2.84 14.75 -4.92
CA LYS A 100 1.48 15.26 -4.68
C LYS A 100 1.37 16.13 -3.43
N GLY A 101 2.48 16.35 -2.71
CA GLY A 101 2.51 17.25 -1.56
C GLY A 101 2.45 16.57 -0.21
N TYR A 102 2.46 15.25 -0.17
CA TYR A 102 2.44 14.55 1.11
C TYR A 102 3.80 14.56 1.78
N ARG A 103 3.79 14.62 3.10
CA ARG A 103 5.00 14.64 3.93
C ARG A 103 5.02 13.50 4.94
N LYS A 104 3.93 12.74 5.03
CA LYS A 104 3.82 11.61 5.95
C LYS A 104 2.94 10.53 5.32
N ALA A 105 3.34 9.29 5.51
CA ALA A 105 2.53 8.13 5.11
C ALA A 105 2.15 7.34 6.35
N ILE A 106 0.90 6.90 6.41
CA ILE A 106 0.40 6.02 7.45
C ILE A 106 -0.18 4.76 6.81
N LEU A 107 -0.26 3.70 7.58
CA LEU A 107 -0.87 2.45 7.12
C LEU A 107 -1.31 1.62 8.31
N SER A 108 -2.20 0.67 8.04
CA SER A 108 -2.61 -0.33 9.01
C SER A 108 -2.50 -1.71 8.38
N THR A 109 -2.06 -2.69 9.17
CA THR A 109 -2.05 -4.09 8.75
C THR A 109 -2.46 -4.95 9.95
N ARG A 110 -2.68 -6.24 9.70
CA ARG A 110 -2.99 -7.17 10.79
C ARG A 110 -1.72 -7.60 11.49
N ARG A 111 -1.76 -7.68 12.82
CA ARG A 111 -0.61 -8.12 13.61
C ARG A 111 -0.14 -9.51 13.21
N VAL A 112 -1.06 -10.39 12.82
CA VAL A 112 -0.72 -11.75 12.41
C VAL A 112 0.01 -11.79 11.06
N ASN A 113 -0.03 -10.72 10.28
CA ASN A 113 0.68 -10.64 9.02
C ASN A 113 2.13 -10.23 9.29
N SER A 114 2.92 -11.17 9.83
CA SER A 114 4.29 -10.90 10.26
C SER A 114 5.21 -10.47 9.12
N LYS A 115 4.96 -10.95 7.90
CA LYS A 115 5.73 -10.52 6.72
C LYS A 115 5.55 -9.04 6.46
N ALA A 116 4.30 -8.53 6.51
CA ALA A 116 4.02 -7.12 6.31
C ALA A 116 4.63 -6.26 7.42
N VAL A 117 4.46 -6.69 8.68
CA VAL A 117 5.03 -5.97 9.82
C VAL A 117 6.54 -5.83 9.65
N THR A 118 7.24 -6.93 9.38
CA THR A 118 8.70 -6.92 9.17
C THR A 118 9.09 -6.04 8.00
N PHE A 119 8.35 -6.12 6.90
CA PHE A 119 8.61 -5.33 5.69
C PHE A 119 8.56 -3.82 6.01
N TYR A 120 7.50 -3.36 6.65
CA TYR A 120 7.37 -1.93 6.94
C TYR A 120 8.39 -1.45 7.96
N CYS A 121 8.69 -2.25 8.99
CA CYS A 121 9.76 -1.90 9.94
C CYS A 121 11.10 -1.77 9.25
N ARG A 122 11.40 -2.64 8.29
CA ARG A 122 12.64 -2.60 7.52
C ARG A 122 12.73 -1.34 6.67
N HIS A 123 11.59 -0.79 6.25
CA HIS A 123 11.53 0.40 5.41
C HIS A 123 11.28 1.67 6.20
N SER A 124 11.66 1.67 7.47
CA SER A 124 11.66 2.86 8.34
C SER A 124 10.26 3.31 8.79
N TYR A 125 9.28 2.44 8.69
CA TYR A 125 7.98 2.70 9.32
C TYR A 125 8.06 2.31 10.78
N SER A 126 7.49 3.16 11.64
CA SER A 126 7.44 2.94 13.08
C SER A 126 6.00 2.78 13.52
N GLU A 127 5.78 1.93 14.51
CA GLU A 127 4.44 1.77 15.07
C GLU A 127 3.95 3.12 15.61
N SER A 128 2.70 3.44 15.31
CA SER A 128 2.08 4.70 15.69
C SER A 128 0.70 4.44 16.28
N SER A 129 0.09 5.50 16.81
CA SER A 129 -1.26 5.44 17.36
C SER A 129 -2.25 4.99 16.28
N ALA A 130 -3.24 4.21 16.67
CA ALA A 130 -4.30 3.80 15.78
C ALA A 130 -5.09 5.03 15.30
N TYR A 131 -5.56 4.98 14.06
CA TYR A 131 -6.30 6.06 13.45
C TYR A 131 -7.59 5.53 12.82
N GLY A 132 -8.56 6.43 12.62
CA GLY A 132 -9.79 6.12 11.92
C GLY A 132 -10.50 4.91 12.50
N LYS A 133 -10.93 4.00 11.64
CA LYS A 133 -11.66 2.79 12.04
C LYS A 133 -10.82 1.77 12.80
N TYR A 134 -9.51 1.98 12.88
CA TYR A 134 -8.60 1.05 13.57
C TYR A 134 -8.47 1.35 15.06
N VAL A 135 -8.97 2.50 15.52
CA VAL A 135 -8.95 2.84 16.94
C VAL A 135 -9.74 1.78 17.72
N GLY A 136 -9.08 1.18 18.73
CA GLY A 136 -9.69 0.14 19.55
C GLY A 136 -9.71 -1.26 18.91
N VAL A 137 -9.08 -1.44 17.75
CA VAL A 137 -9.05 -2.73 17.05
C VAL A 137 -7.70 -3.40 17.32
N ASP A 138 -7.66 -4.28 18.32
CA ASP A 138 -6.40 -4.90 18.80
C ASP A 138 -5.71 -5.78 17.76
N ARG A 139 -6.45 -6.36 16.81
CA ARG A 139 -5.87 -7.20 15.76
C ARG A 139 -5.09 -6.42 14.73
N SER A 140 -5.23 -5.10 14.69
CA SER A 140 -4.54 -4.21 13.76
C SER A 140 -3.35 -3.56 14.42
N ILE A 141 -2.34 -3.23 13.59
CA ILE A 141 -1.19 -2.43 14.00
C ILE A 141 -1.02 -1.32 12.98
N CYS A 142 -0.81 -0.11 13.46
CA CYS A 142 -0.66 1.06 12.60
C CYS A 142 0.78 1.55 12.59
N PHE A 143 1.23 2.02 11.45
CA PHE A 143 2.58 2.51 11.23
C PHE A 143 2.56 3.89 10.59
N SER A 144 3.62 4.63 10.80
CA SER A 144 3.82 5.90 10.11
C SER A 144 5.28 6.09 9.74
N LYS A 145 5.50 6.94 8.73
CA LYS A 145 6.83 7.33 8.28
C LYS A 145 6.77 8.76 7.77
N THR A 146 7.73 9.58 8.18
CA THR A 146 7.91 10.91 7.61
C THR A 146 8.57 10.74 6.24
N LEU A 147 7.96 11.34 5.21
CA LEU A 147 8.48 11.28 3.85
C LEU A 147 9.42 12.45 3.63
N VAL A 148 10.61 12.17 3.11
CA VAL A 148 11.63 13.19 2.83
C VAL A 148 12.04 13.11 1.37
N ILE A 149 12.35 14.28 0.84
CA ILE A 149 12.79 14.42 -0.55
C ILE A 149 14.27 14.04 -0.67
#